data_3e53008d8843c781744fe102cc5d5dbe
#
_entry.id   3e53008d8843c781744fe102cc5d5dbe
#
_cell.length_a   1.000
_cell.length_b   1.000
_cell.length_c   1.000
_cell.angle_alpha   90.00
_cell.angle_beta   90.00
_cell.angle_gamma   90.00
#
_symmetry.space_group_name_H-M   'P 1'
#
loop_
_entity.id
_entity.type
_entity.pdbx_description
1 polymer ?
#
loop_
_entity_poly.entity_id
_entity_poly.type
_entity_poly.pdbx_seq_one_letter_code
_entity_poly.pdbx_strand_id
1 'polypeptide(L)'
;MLKVIELFAGVGGFRLGLEANNTKSNQRFKIVWSNQWEPSTKLQHASDVYKLRWPHDKNHSSEDIAKVIKDDFESIPNHDLLVGGFPCQDYSVAR
;
A
#
# COMPACT_ATOMS: atom_id res chain seq x y z
N MET A 1 -0.94 -2.70 -19.12
CA MET A 1 -0.59 -2.87 -17.70
C MET A 1 -1.38 -1.89 -16.85
N LEU A 2 -2.04 -2.38 -15.81
CA LEU A 2 -2.78 -1.53 -14.89
C LEU A 2 -1.84 -1.00 -13.80
N LYS A 3 -1.91 0.29 -13.57
CA LYS A 3 -1.20 0.96 -12.49
C LYS A 3 -2.08 0.92 -11.24
N VAL A 4 -1.52 0.42 -10.15
CA VAL A 4 -2.28 0.16 -8.92
C VAL A 4 -1.70 0.97 -7.78
N ILE A 5 -2.56 1.58 -6.96
CA ILE A 5 -2.15 2.05 -5.64
C ILE A 5 -2.76 1.15 -4.57
N GLU A 6 -1.98 0.93 -3.52
CA GLU A 6 -2.36 0.04 -2.41
C GLU A 6 -2.42 0.85 -1.13
N LEU A 7 -3.63 0.95 -0.56
CA LEU A 7 -3.86 1.62 0.72
C LEU A 7 -4.07 0.57 1.81
N PHE A 8 -3.71 0.92 3.03
CA PHE A 8 -3.78 -0.01 4.16
C PHE A 8 -3.06 -1.31 3.80
N ALA A 9 -1.86 -1.15 3.26
CA ALA A 9 -1.15 -2.23 2.59
C ALA A 9 -0.74 -3.38 3.52
N GLY A 10 -0.63 -3.11 4.82
CA GLY A 10 -0.13 -4.10 5.77
C GLY A 10 1.26 -4.54 5.37
N VAL A 11 1.46 -5.84 5.24
CA VAL A 11 2.74 -6.43 4.81
C VAL A 11 2.79 -6.72 3.30
N GLY A 12 1.80 -6.25 2.55
CA GLY A 12 1.80 -6.32 1.09
C GLY A 12 1.08 -7.51 0.47
N GLY A 13 0.02 -8.01 1.12
CA GLY A 13 -0.72 -9.16 0.62
C GLY A 13 -1.32 -8.93 -0.76
N PHE A 14 -1.95 -7.78 -1.00
CA PHE A 14 -2.52 -7.47 -2.32
C PHE A 14 -1.43 -7.40 -3.40
N ARG A 15 -0.31 -6.78 -3.06
CA ARG A 15 0.82 -6.68 -4.01
C ARG A 15 1.33 -8.06 -4.40
N LEU A 16 1.52 -8.94 -3.42
CA LEU A 16 1.94 -10.31 -3.70
C LEU A 16 0.97 -11.02 -4.64
N GLY A 17 -0.34 -10.91 -4.37
CA GLY A 17 -1.36 -11.54 -5.20
C GLY A 17 -1.43 -10.99 -6.61
N LEU A 18 -1.39 -9.67 -6.73
CA LEU A 18 -1.49 -9.01 -8.03
C LEU A 18 -0.25 -9.24 -8.88
N GLU A 19 0.94 -9.07 -8.29
CA GLU A 19 2.19 -9.20 -9.04
C GLU A 19 2.56 -10.66 -9.31
N ALA A 20 2.00 -11.62 -8.58
CA ALA A 20 2.18 -13.04 -8.86
C ALA A 20 1.62 -13.45 -10.23
N ASN A 21 0.66 -12.68 -10.76
CA ASN A 21 0.10 -12.92 -12.08
C ASN A 21 0.94 -12.36 -13.23
N ASN A 22 1.98 -11.60 -12.92
CA ASN A 22 2.87 -11.05 -13.92
C ASN A 22 3.85 -12.10 -14.42
N THR A 23 4.12 -12.07 -15.73
CA THR A 23 5.18 -12.87 -16.35
C THR A 23 6.17 -11.93 -17.01
N LYS A 24 7.34 -12.44 -17.46
CA LYS A 24 8.31 -11.62 -18.17
C LYS A 24 7.73 -10.98 -19.42
N SER A 25 6.82 -11.66 -20.08
CA SER A 25 6.23 -11.20 -21.34
C SER A 25 4.87 -10.52 -21.14
N ASN A 26 4.25 -10.61 -19.94
CA ASN A 26 2.93 -10.06 -19.71
C ASN A 26 2.83 -9.50 -18.29
N GLN A 27 3.09 -8.23 -18.15
CA GLN A 27 2.99 -7.49 -16.90
C GLN A 27 1.59 -6.89 -16.79
N ARG A 28 0.72 -7.52 -16.01
CA ARG A 28 -0.69 -7.10 -15.86
C ARG A 28 -0.87 -5.98 -14.86
N PHE A 29 -0.13 -6.02 -13.75
CA PHE A 29 -0.30 -5.09 -12.65
C PHE A 29 1.04 -4.56 -12.18
N LYS A 30 1.05 -3.28 -11.83
CA LYS A 30 2.22 -2.67 -11.22
C LYS A 30 1.75 -1.78 -10.08
N ILE A 31 2.26 -2.03 -8.87
CA ILE A 31 2.04 -1.15 -7.72
C ILE A 31 2.91 0.10 -7.94
N VAL A 32 2.28 1.22 -8.21
CA VAL A 32 2.98 2.48 -8.45
C VAL A 32 3.11 3.33 -7.20
N TRP A 33 2.30 3.05 -6.18
CA TRP A 33 2.37 3.72 -4.89
C TRP A 33 1.67 2.87 -3.84
N SER A 34 2.16 2.92 -2.62
CA SER A 34 1.57 2.20 -1.50
C SER A 34 1.65 3.01 -0.23
N ASN A 35 0.76 2.73 0.70
CA ASN A 35 0.74 3.42 1.98
C ASN A 35 0.36 2.43 3.09
N GLN A 36 1.08 2.51 4.20
CA GLN A 36 0.77 1.77 5.42
C GLN A 36 1.18 2.59 6.63
N TRP A 37 0.22 2.89 7.47
CA TRP A 37 0.46 3.57 8.74
C TRP A 37 -0.57 3.12 9.76
N GLU A 38 -0.12 2.87 10.97
CA GLU A 38 -0.97 2.41 12.06
C GLU A 38 -0.98 3.45 13.19
N PRO A 39 -2.14 4.03 13.51
CA PRO A 39 -2.21 5.13 14.48
C PRO A 39 -1.97 4.70 15.91
N SER A 40 -2.17 3.43 16.24
CA SER A 40 -2.12 2.94 17.61
C SER A 40 -0.72 2.60 18.10
N THR A 41 0.30 2.74 17.26
CA THR A 41 1.66 2.37 17.63
C THR A 41 2.68 3.35 17.07
N LYS A 42 3.77 3.56 17.81
CA LYS A 42 4.90 4.38 17.36
C LYS A 42 5.75 3.64 16.34
N LEU A 43 5.88 2.32 16.50
CA LEU A 43 6.65 1.49 15.59
C LEU A 43 5.73 0.98 14.50
N GLN A 44 6.11 1.23 13.25
CA GLN A 44 5.31 0.86 12.09
C GLN A 44 5.79 -0.47 11.52
N HIS A 45 5.55 -1.55 12.29
CA HIS A 45 6.08 -2.88 11.97
C HIS A 45 5.61 -3.40 10.60
N ALA A 46 4.33 -3.23 10.29
CA ALA A 46 3.80 -3.70 9.00
C ALA A 46 4.46 -2.96 7.84
N SER A 47 4.60 -1.64 7.97
CA SER A 47 5.28 -0.83 6.95
C SER A 47 6.75 -1.22 6.82
N ASP A 48 7.42 -1.50 7.93
CA ASP A 48 8.81 -1.94 7.91
C ASP A 48 8.97 -3.28 7.18
N VAL A 49 8.07 -4.23 7.43
CA VAL A 49 8.06 -5.52 6.72
C VAL A 49 7.81 -5.31 5.22
N TYR A 50 6.89 -4.42 4.87
CA TYR A 50 6.62 -4.08 3.48
C TYR A 50 7.90 -3.59 2.78
N LYS A 51 8.63 -2.68 3.41
CA LYS A 51 9.89 -2.15 2.87
C LYS A 51 10.96 -3.23 2.72
N LEU A 52 11.00 -4.21 3.64
CA LEU A 52 11.94 -5.32 3.52
C LEU A 52 11.64 -6.23 2.34
N ARG A 53 10.36 -6.41 2.01
CA ARG A 53 9.95 -7.23 0.87
C ARG A 53 10.26 -6.57 -0.46
N TRP A 54 10.15 -5.25 -0.52
CA TRP A 54 10.41 -4.48 -1.74
C TRP A 54 11.41 -3.36 -1.45
N PRO A 55 12.68 -3.73 -1.17
CA PRO A 55 13.67 -2.74 -0.70
C PRO A 55 14.05 -1.68 -1.72
N HIS A 56 13.80 -1.93 -2.99
CA HIS A 56 14.11 -0.97 -4.06
C HIS A 56 12.93 -0.07 -4.41
N ASP A 57 11.76 -0.31 -3.82
CA ASP A 57 10.58 0.51 -4.07
C ASP A 57 10.68 1.80 -3.25
N LYS A 58 10.74 2.94 -3.94
CA LYS A 58 10.82 4.26 -3.32
C LYS A 58 9.45 4.92 -3.14
N ASN A 59 8.39 4.25 -3.58
CA ASN A 59 7.05 4.82 -3.62
C ASN A 59 6.14 4.27 -2.52
N HIS A 60 6.72 3.76 -1.45
CA HIS A 60 5.97 3.35 -0.27
C HIS A 60 5.94 4.47 0.77
N SER A 61 4.75 4.85 1.21
CA SER A 61 4.54 5.87 2.24
C SER A 61 4.22 5.21 3.58
N SER A 62 4.87 5.68 4.63
CA SER A 62 4.63 5.27 6.02
C SER A 62 3.91 6.35 6.82
N GLU A 63 3.25 7.29 6.14
CA GLU A 63 2.54 8.39 6.79
C GLU A 63 1.03 8.12 6.83
N ASP A 64 0.34 8.80 7.75
CA ASP A 64 -1.12 8.77 7.81
C ASP A 64 -1.70 9.19 6.46
N ILE A 65 -2.52 8.34 5.85
CA ILE A 65 -3.11 8.61 4.53
C ILE A 65 -3.96 9.88 4.54
N ALA A 66 -4.65 10.17 5.63
CA ALA A 66 -5.44 11.39 5.73
C ALA A 66 -4.55 12.62 5.63
N LYS A 67 -3.36 12.56 6.24
CA LYS A 67 -2.38 13.65 6.16
C LYS A 67 -1.80 13.77 4.76
N VAL A 68 -1.50 12.66 4.12
CA VAL A 68 -0.99 12.67 2.74
C VAL A 68 -2.01 13.31 1.80
N ILE A 69 -3.27 12.93 1.92
CA ILE A 69 -4.34 13.50 1.08
C ILE A 69 -4.49 15.01 1.32
N LYS A 70 -4.38 15.43 2.57
CA LYS A 70 -4.55 16.84 2.92
C LYS A 70 -3.36 17.70 2.49
N ASP A 71 -2.15 17.23 2.76
CA ASP A 71 -0.96 18.07 2.65
C ASP A 71 -0.08 17.75 1.44
N ASP A 72 -0.23 16.57 0.84
CA ASP A 72 0.67 16.08 -0.20
C ASP A 72 -0.03 15.19 -1.22
N PHE A 73 -1.25 15.56 -1.55
CA PHE A 73 -2.06 14.76 -2.49
C PHE A 73 -1.37 14.53 -3.82
N GLU A 74 -0.56 15.49 -4.26
CA GLU A 74 0.13 15.41 -5.54
C GLU A 74 1.21 14.34 -5.58
N SER A 75 1.68 13.86 -4.40
CA SER A 75 2.64 12.76 -4.35
C SER A 75 2.05 11.42 -4.77
N ILE A 76 0.72 11.31 -4.74
CA ILE A 76 0.03 10.09 -5.15
C ILE A 76 -0.07 10.08 -6.67
N PRO A 77 0.55 9.11 -7.36
CA PRO A 77 0.56 9.11 -8.82
C PRO A 77 -0.79 8.76 -9.43
N ASN A 78 -0.95 9.07 -10.69
CA ASN A 78 -2.10 8.58 -11.46
C ASN A 78 -2.11 7.06 -11.47
N HIS A 79 -3.31 6.49 -11.39
CA HIS A 79 -3.48 5.05 -11.30
C HIS A 79 -4.79 4.61 -11.93
N ASP A 80 -4.87 3.33 -12.24
CA ASP A 80 -6.06 2.72 -12.87
C ASP A 80 -6.89 1.97 -11.85
N LEU A 81 -6.27 1.48 -10.77
CA LEU A 81 -6.90 0.63 -9.77
C LEU A 81 -6.43 1.03 -8.38
N LEU A 82 -7.37 1.12 -7.46
CA LEU A 82 -7.08 1.34 -6.06
C LEU A 82 -7.52 0.09 -5.28
N VAL A 83 -6.60 -0.49 -4.51
CA VAL A 83 -6.90 -1.62 -3.64
C VAL A 83 -6.58 -1.27 -2.20
N GLY A 84 -7.27 -1.90 -1.28
CA GLY A 84 -7.00 -1.68 0.13
C GLY A 84 -7.85 -2.56 1.02
N GLY A 85 -7.30 -2.91 2.17
CA GLY A 85 -8.01 -3.61 3.22
C GLY A 85 -8.49 -2.64 4.29
N PHE A 86 -9.38 -3.10 5.15
CA PHE A 86 -9.77 -2.32 6.33
C PHE A 86 -8.87 -2.72 7.49
N PRO A 87 -8.53 -1.77 8.37
CA PRO A 87 -7.83 -2.11 9.61
C PRO A 87 -8.69 -3.06 10.46
N CYS A 88 -8.13 -4.19 10.82
CA CYS A 88 -8.86 -5.20 11.60
C CYS A 88 -9.33 -4.67 12.95
N GLN A 89 -8.58 -3.76 13.53
CA GLN A 89 -8.92 -3.14 14.80
C GLN A 89 -10.24 -2.38 14.75
N ASP A 90 -10.49 -1.67 13.65
CA ASP A 90 -11.72 -0.92 13.49
C ASP A 90 -12.93 -1.85 13.38
N TYR A 91 -12.74 -2.99 12.74
CA TYR A 91 -13.79 -4.01 12.68
C TYR A 91 -14.11 -4.59 14.04
N SER A 92 -13.10 -4.84 14.87
CA SER A 92 -13.34 -5.40 16.20
C SER A 92 -14.12 -4.45 17.07
N VAL A 93 -13.87 -3.16 16.94
CA VAL A 93 -14.56 -2.12 17.73
C VAL A 93 -16.01 -1.96 17.30
N ALA A 94 -16.32 -2.18 16.04
CA ALA A 94 -17.66 -2.00 15.50
C ALA A 94 -18.68 -3.00 16.06
N ARG A 95 -18.24 -3.99 16.75
CA ARG A 95 -19.11 -4.96 17.43
C ARG A 95 -19.19 -4.67 18.90
#